data_d8cac75c597aaa2c0c75d06b13a2cc3e
#
_entry.id   d8cac75c597aaa2c0c75d06b13a2cc3e
#
_cell.length_a   1.000
_cell.length_b   1.000
_cell.length_c   1.000
_cell.angle_alpha   90.00
_cell.angle_beta   90.00
_cell.angle_gamma   90.00
#
_symmetry.space_group_name_H-M   'P 1'
#
loop_
_entity.id
_entity.type
_entity.pdbx_description
1 polymer ?
#
loop_
_entity_poly.entity_id
_entity_poly.type
_entity_poly.pdbx_seq_one_letter_code
_entity_poly.pdbx_strand_id
1 'polypeptide(L)' 'MNLAQLTVGTKVLLASGDQAEVVAMNAGAETVCVRYLDALGEPELVGTETWLSADEVIAIDMGTHAEGQT' A
#
# COMPACT_ATOMS: atom_id res chain seq x y z
N MET A 1 9.02 4.97 -1.60
CA MET A 1 8.21 6.15 -1.21
C MET A 1 8.57 6.58 0.19
N ASN A 2 8.51 7.85 0.46
CA ASN A 2 8.82 8.37 1.78
C ASN A 2 7.71 8.03 2.75
N LEU A 3 8.05 7.44 3.89
CA LEU A 3 7.05 7.09 4.88
C LEU A 3 6.26 8.29 5.37
N ALA A 4 6.82 9.46 5.34
CA ALA A 4 6.11 10.65 5.80
C ALA A 4 4.88 10.95 4.94
N GLN A 5 4.79 10.37 3.75
CA GLN A 5 3.66 10.57 2.87
C GLN A 5 2.59 9.50 3.01
N LEU A 6 2.81 8.52 3.89
CA LEU A 6 1.88 7.43 4.07
C LEU A 6 1.21 7.52 5.42
N THR A 7 -0.03 7.10 5.49
CA THR A 7 -0.76 6.98 6.74
C THR A 7 -1.53 5.67 6.73
N VAL A 8 -1.87 5.20 7.91
CA VAL A 8 -2.69 4.00 8.03
C VAL A 8 -4.02 4.25 7.32
N GLY A 9 -4.43 3.31 6.52
CA GLY A 9 -5.65 3.43 5.72
C GLY A 9 -5.41 3.89 4.29
N THR A 10 -4.18 4.31 3.96
CA THR A 10 -3.88 4.75 2.61
C THR A 10 -3.80 3.55 1.68
N LYS A 11 -4.43 3.65 0.51
CA LYS A 11 -4.30 2.63 -0.51
C LYS A 11 -3.10 2.94 -1.38
N VAL A 12 -2.34 1.92 -1.70
CA VAL A 12 -1.06 2.10 -2.39
C VAL A 12 -0.91 1.09 -3.50
N LEU A 13 -0.05 1.42 -4.46
CA LEU A 13 0.35 0.51 -5.52
C LEU A 13 1.77 0.05 -5.20
N LEU A 14 2.01 -1.24 -5.28
CA LEU A 14 3.30 -1.83 -4.96
C LEU A 14 4.12 -2.06 -6.22
N ALA A 15 5.42 -2.20 -6.05
CA ALA A 15 6.32 -2.43 -7.17
C ALA A 15 5.96 -3.69 -7.95
N SER A 16 5.34 -4.66 -7.30
CA SER A 16 4.90 -5.87 -7.96
C SER A 16 3.67 -5.67 -8.84
N GLY A 17 3.04 -4.50 -8.75
CA GLY A 17 1.80 -4.23 -9.47
C GLY A 17 0.56 -4.51 -8.64
N ASP A 18 0.72 -5.00 -7.43
CA ASP A 18 -0.42 -5.32 -6.57
C ASP A 18 -0.90 -4.05 -5.86
N GLN A 19 -2.15 -4.08 -5.46
CA GLN A 19 -2.73 -2.99 -4.68
C GLN A 19 -2.90 -3.42 -3.24
N ALA A 20 -2.67 -2.51 -2.32
CA ALA A 20 -2.72 -2.83 -0.90
C ALA A 20 -3.12 -1.61 -0.10
N GLU A 21 -3.44 -1.84 1.17
CA GLU A 21 -3.77 -0.77 2.10
C GLU A 21 -2.77 -0.80 3.24
N VAL A 22 -2.27 0.36 3.62
CA VAL A 22 -1.34 0.46 4.75
C VAL A 22 -2.10 0.23 6.04
N VAL A 23 -1.67 -0.75 6.84
CA VAL A 23 -2.31 -1.04 8.12
C VAL A 23 -1.42 -0.72 9.31
N ALA A 24 -0.12 -0.59 9.10
CA ALA A 24 0.82 -0.19 10.16
C ALA A 24 2.11 0.30 9.51
N MET A 25 2.92 1.01 10.28
CA MET A 25 4.20 1.51 9.78
C MET A 25 5.24 1.45 10.87
N ASN A 26 6.50 1.23 10.48
CA ASN A 26 7.63 1.28 11.40
C ASN A 26 8.65 2.26 10.83
N ALA A 27 8.63 3.48 11.34
CA ALA A 27 9.50 4.53 10.81
C ALA A 27 10.98 4.24 11.06
N GLY A 28 11.30 3.59 12.16
CA GLY A 28 12.69 3.29 12.46
C GLY A 28 13.31 2.31 11.48
N ALA A 29 12.53 1.37 10.98
CA ALA A 29 13.00 0.40 10.02
C ALA A 29 12.63 0.76 8.59
N GLU A 30 11.88 1.84 8.39
CA GLU A 30 11.40 2.28 7.08
C GLU A 30 10.63 1.16 6.39
N THR A 31 9.75 0.48 7.14
CA THR A 31 8.93 -0.58 6.61
C THR A 31 7.45 -0.25 6.83
N VAL A 32 6.60 -0.85 6.01
CA VAL A 32 5.16 -0.69 6.15
C VAL A 32 4.53 -2.07 6.14
N CYS A 33 3.49 -2.21 6.95
CA CYS A 33 2.68 -3.41 6.91
C CYS A 33 1.46 -3.10 6.05
N VAL A 34 1.22 -3.91 5.05
CA VAL A 34 0.11 -3.69 4.14
C VAL A 34 -0.78 -4.91 4.08
N ARG A 35 -2.06 -4.68 3.83
CA ARG A 35 -3.02 -5.75 3.56
C ARG A 35 -3.29 -5.73 2.08
N TYR A 36 -3.10 -6.84 1.40
CA TYR A 36 -3.32 -6.91 -0.03
C TYR A 36 -4.80 -6.76 -0.36
N LEU A 37 -5.11 -5.85 -1.28
CA LEU A 37 -6.46 -5.64 -1.76
C LEU A 37 -6.68 -6.31 -3.12
N ASP A 38 -5.61 -6.38 -3.93
CA ASP A 38 -5.68 -6.99 -5.24
C ASP A 38 -4.29 -7.50 -5.57
N ALA A 39 -4.18 -8.76 -5.88
CA ALA A 39 -2.91 -9.40 -6.20
C ALA A 39 -3.12 -10.28 -7.43
N LEU A 40 -2.86 -9.69 -8.60
CA LEU A 40 -3.24 -10.32 -9.87
C LEU A 40 -2.59 -11.66 -10.09
N GLY A 41 -1.35 -11.80 -9.70
CA GLY A 41 -0.65 -13.07 -9.91
C GLY A 41 -0.84 -14.08 -8.79
N GLU A 42 -1.35 -13.64 -7.64
CA GLU A 42 -1.48 -14.50 -6.47
C GLU A 42 -2.72 -14.13 -5.69
N PRO A 43 -3.89 -14.50 -6.18
CA PRO A 43 -5.13 -14.08 -5.53
C PRO A 43 -5.25 -14.55 -4.09
N GLU A 44 -4.54 -15.57 -3.70
CA GLU A 44 -4.58 -16.01 -2.32
C GLU A 44 -3.96 -15.00 -1.37
N LEU A 45 -3.22 -14.03 -1.87
CA LEU A 45 -2.67 -13.00 -1.00
C LEU A 45 -3.71 -11.97 -0.57
N VAL A 46 -4.81 -11.85 -1.30
CA VAL A 46 -5.81 -10.83 -0.99
C VAL A 46 -6.33 -11.05 0.43
N GLY A 47 -6.29 -10.00 1.22
CA GLY A 47 -6.69 -10.05 2.63
C GLY A 47 -5.57 -10.40 3.59
N THR A 48 -4.40 -10.80 3.09
CA THR A 48 -3.28 -11.09 3.97
C THR A 48 -2.46 -9.83 4.22
N GLU A 49 -1.69 -9.83 5.30
CA GLU A 49 -0.86 -8.69 5.67
C GLU A 49 0.61 -9.09 5.63
N THR A 50 1.46 -8.18 5.21
CA THR A 50 2.89 -8.42 5.19
C THR A 50 3.64 -7.12 5.41
N TRP A 51 4.86 -7.22 5.91
CA TRP A 51 5.74 -6.07 6.06
C TRP A 51 6.63 -5.95 4.85
N LEU A 52 6.71 -4.75 4.30
CA LEU A 52 7.51 -4.46 3.12
C LEU A 52 8.39 -3.25 3.37
N SER A 53 9.50 -3.17 2.66
CA SER A 53 10.27 -1.93 2.64
C SER A 53 9.42 -0.81 2.06
N ALA A 54 9.58 0.39 2.56
CA ALA A 54 8.84 1.53 2.02
C ALA A 54 9.13 1.72 0.53
N ASP A 55 10.28 1.26 0.05
CA ASP A 55 10.61 1.37 -1.37
C ASP A 55 9.74 0.49 -2.26
N GLU A 56 9.06 -0.50 -1.70
CA GLU A 56 8.15 -1.32 -2.49
C GLU A 56 6.87 -0.57 -2.83
N VAL A 57 6.57 0.52 -2.14
CA VAL A 57 5.39 1.33 -2.43
C VAL A 57 5.80 2.36 -3.46
N ILE A 58 5.25 2.27 -4.66
CA ILE A 58 5.65 3.14 -5.74
C ILE A 58 4.68 4.27 -6.01
N ALA A 59 3.46 4.18 -5.50
CA ALA A 59 2.48 5.24 -5.70
C ALA A 59 1.36 5.11 -4.69
N ILE A 60 0.70 6.24 -4.39
CA ILE A 60 -0.50 6.26 -3.58
C ILE A 60 -1.67 6.18 -4.55
N ASP A 61 -2.59 5.26 -4.28
CA ASP A 61 -3.75 5.09 -5.15
C ASP A 61 -4.80 6.12 -4.75
N MET A 62 -4.90 7.17 -5.50
CA MET A 62 -5.83 8.25 -5.22
C MET A 62 -6.92 8.35 -6.28
N GLY A 63 -7.02 7.33 -7.11
CA GLY A 63 -7.95 7.41 -8.21
C GLY A 63 -9.38 7.57 -7.81
N THR A 64 -9.77 6.92 -6.73
CA THR A 64 -11.13 7.04 -6.35
C THR A 64 -11.44 8.36 -5.79
N HIS A 65 -10.46 9.01 -5.20
CA HIS A 65 -10.78 10.21 -4.65
C HIS A 65 -10.87 11.29 -5.63
N ALA A 66 -10.13 11.15 -6.64
CA ALA A 66 -10.08 12.24 -7.55
C ALA A 66 -11.40 12.62 -8.01
N GLU A 67 -12.24 11.69 -8.18
CA GLU A 67 -13.43 12.03 -8.71
C GLU A 67 -14.30 12.48 -7.75
N GLY A 68 -14.11 12.07 -6.67
CA GLY A 68 -15.02 12.51 -5.73
C GLY A 68 -15.16 13.93 -5.69
N GLN A 69 -14.40 14.50 -6.11
CA GLN A 69 -14.65 15.72 -6.07
C GLN A 69 -15.00 16.40 -6.95
N THR A 70 -15.16 15.96 -7.42
CA THR A 70 -15.55 16.66 -8.20
C THR A 70 -16.24 17.39 -8.25
#